data_751e99df2fb37c4a96184986eed1d245
#
_entry.id   751e99df2fb37c4a96184986eed1d245
#
_cell.length_a   1.000
_cell.length_b   1.000
_cell.length_c   1.000
_cell.angle_alpha   90.00
_cell.angle_beta   90.00
_cell.angle_gamma   90.00
#
_symmetry.space_group_name_H-M   'P 1'
#
loop_
_entity.id
_entity.type
_entity.pdbx_description
1 polymer ?
#
loop_
_entity_poly.entity_id
_entity_poly.type
_entity_poly.pdbx_seq_one_letter_code
_entity_poly.pdbx_strand_id
1 'polypeptide(L)'
;MGDQRFDFDASISRLGTHSEKYDGRQRIFGKDDVQPLWVADMDFAAPPAVTAALIARAQHPIYGYTDPPESLYADIQNWLQDRHEWTVAREDILLTAGVVGSLHAAALAFAGPGEGVIVQPPVYFPFFSAVTRSERRLLLNPLIETDGHWQIDFEHLERCAAMGAKALLLCSPHNPVGRV
;
A
#
# COMPACT_ATOMS: atom_id res chain seq x y z
N MET A 1 -27.35 -5.99 20.03
CA MET A 1 -26.50 -6.67 19.05
C MET A 1 -25.62 -7.61 19.84
N GLY A 2 -25.80 -8.95 19.72
CA GLY A 2 -25.00 -9.90 20.44
C GLY A 2 -23.52 -9.78 20.04
N ASP A 3 -22.66 -9.98 21.01
CA ASP A 3 -21.21 -10.01 20.89
C ASP A 3 -20.82 -11.17 19.94
N GLN A 4 -20.81 -10.90 18.65
CA GLN A 4 -20.47 -11.89 17.63
C GLN A 4 -18.95 -12.01 17.63
N ARG A 5 -18.43 -12.93 18.44
CA ARG A 5 -17.00 -13.23 18.47
C ARG A 5 -16.57 -13.74 17.12
N PHE A 6 -15.52 -13.13 16.56
CA PHE A 6 -14.87 -13.61 15.34
C PHE A 6 -14.15 -14.93 15.66
N ASP A 7 -14.32 -15.91 14.78
CA ASP A 7 -13.55 -17.15 14.83
C ASP A 7 -12.28 -16.96 13.96
N PHE A 8 -11.19 -16.62 14.63
CA PHE A 8 -9.88 -16.48 13.98
C PHE A 8 -9.17 -17.80 13.75
N ASP A 9 -9.69 -18.90 14.28
CA ASP A 9 -9.15 -20.26 14.10
C ASP A 9 -9.83 -20.99 12.93
N ALA A 10 -10.91 -20.41 12.39
CA ALA A 10 -11.62 -20.99 11.25
C ALA A 10 -10.71 -21.05 10.01
N SER A 11 -10.48 -22.25 9.50
CA SER A 11 -9.74 -22.46 8.26
C SER A 11 -10.65 -22.27 7.05
N ILE A 12 -10.41 -21.21 6.27
CA ILE A 12 -11.18 -20.89 5.08
C ILE A 12 -10.30 -21.13 3.85
N SER A 13 -10.69 -22.12 3.02
CA SER A 13 -9.97 -22.38 1.77
C SER A 13 -10.08 -21.20 0.80
N ARG A 14 -8.94 -20.80 0.26
CA ARG A 14 -8.84 -19.76 -0.77
C ARG A 14 -8.48 -20.33 -2.14
N LEU A 15 -8.40 -21.66 -2.27
CA LEU A 15 -8.12 -22.32 -3.53
C LEU A 15 -9.34 -22.22 -4.46
N GLY A 16 -9.09 -21.92 -5.75
CA GLY A 16 -10.13 -21.77 -6.75
C GLY A 16 -10.95 -20.48 -6.66
N THR A 17 -10.49 -19.51 -5.86
CA THR A 17 -11.12 -18.20 -5.70
C THR A 17 -10.45 -17.09 -6.54
N HIS A 18 -9.50 -17.45 -7.38
CA HIS A 18 -8.60 -16.54 -8.10
C HIS A 18 -7.71 -15.70 -7.17
N SER A 19 -7.46 -16.20 -5.97
CA SER A 19 -6.54 -15.57 -5.03
C SER A 19 -5.12 -15.56 -5.62
N GLU A 20 -4.53 -14.38 -5.81
CA GLU A 20 -3.13 -14.25 -6.27
C GLU A 20 -2.19 -15.00 -5.34
N LYS A 21 -2.42 -14.92 -4.02
CA LYS A 21 -1.61 -15.56 -2.98
C LYS A 21 -1.60 -17.08 -3.10
N TYR A 22 -2.73 -17.73 -3.41
CA TYR A 22 -2.88 -19.17 -3.46
C TYR A 22 -2.90 -19.74 -4.88
N ASP A 23 -3.74 -19.20 -5.75
CA ASP A 23 -3.91 -19.74 -7.10
C ASP A 23 -2.79 -19.27 -8.05
N GLY A 24 -2.07 -18.20 -7.69
CA GLY A 24 -0.91 -17.72 -8.44
C GLY A 24 0.37 -18.53 -8.28
N ARG A 25 0.44 -19.47 -7.31
CA ARG A 25 1.67 -20.18 -6.93
C ARG A 25 2.34 -20.90 -8.09
N GLN A 26 1.57 -21.70 -8.83
CA GLN A 26 2.11 -22.43 -9.98
C GLN A 26 2.71 -21.48 -11.04
N ARG A 27 2.06 -20.38 -11.32
CA ARG A 27 2.52 -19.39 -12.31
C ARG A 27 3.80 -18.68 -11.87
N ILE A 28 3.91 -18.41 -10.58
CA ILE A 28 4.99 -17.56 -10.04
C ILE A 28 6.19 -18.38 -9.57
N PHE A 29 5.93 -19.51 -8.89
CA PHE A 29 6.98 -20.34 -8.29
C PHE A 29 7.23 -21.66 -9.03
N GLY A 30 6.43 -21.97 -10.06
CA GLY A 30 6.50 -23.26 -10.77
C GLY A 30 6.01 -24.45 -9.94
N LYS A 31 5.36 -24.20 -8.79
CA LYS A 31 4.84 -25.20 -7.86
C LYS A 31 3.54 -24.69 -7.23
N ASP A 32 2.62 -25.56 -6.93
CA ASP A 32 1.34 -25.26 -6.28
C ASP A 32 1.24 -25.75 -4.82
N ASP A 33 2.22 -26.52 -4.36
CA ASP A 33 2.31 -27.10 -3.04
C ASP A 33 3.11 -26.28 -2.01
N VAL A 34 3.62 -25.11 -2.42
CA VAL A 34 4.37 -24.23 -1.53
C VAL A 34 3.44 -23.46 -0.57
N GLN A 35 3.88 -23.32 0.69
CA GLN A 35 3.20 -22.44 1.64
C GLN A 35 3.41 -20.99 1.26
N PRO A 36 2.35 -20.23 0.92
CA PRO A 36 2.50 -18.84 0.52
C PRO A 36 2.74 -17.95 1.74
N LEU A 37 3.87 -17.23 1.74
CA LEU A 37 4.22 -16.22 2.74
C LEU A 37 4.42 -14.83 2.09
N TRP A 38 4.01 -14.70 0.85
CA TRP A 38 4.02 -13.46 0.07
C TRP A 38 2.60 -12.89 -0.04
N VAL A 39 2.43 -11.68 -0.49
CA VAL A 39 1.16 -10.95 -0.52
C VAL A 39 0.53 -10.83 0.88
N ALA A 40 0.38 -9.61 1.36
CA ALA A 40 0.00 -9.32 2.75
C ALA A 40 -1.51 -9.40 3.02
N ASP A 41 -2.32 -9.92 2.08
CA ASP A 41 -3.73 -10.14 2.33
C ASP A 41 -3.94 -11.23 3.41
N MET A 42 -4.79 -10.92 4.37
CA MET A 42 -5.06 -11.80 5.50
C MET A 42 -5.93 -12.99 5.10
N ASP A 43 -5.77 -14.12 5.82
CA ASP A 43 -6.53 -15.33 5.60
C ASP A 43 -7.76 -15.45 6.56
N PHE A 44 -8.09 -14.39 7.25
CA PHE A 44 -9.26 -14.27 8.11
C PHE A 44 -10.49 -13.78 7.35
N ALA A 45 -11.67 -14.25 7.78
CA ALA A 45 -12.93 -13.71 7.26
C ALA A 45 -13.04 -12.20 7.49
N ALA A 46 -13.59 -11.49 6.52
CA ALA A 46 -13.93 -10.08 6.72
C ALA A 46 -15.01 -9.93 7.81
N PRO A 47 -15.03 -8.80 8.55
CA PRO A 47 -16.09 -8.53 9.50
C PRO A 47 -17.48 -8.67 8.87
N PRO A 48 -18.47 -9.30 9.54
CA PRO A 48 -19.81 -9.50 8.99
C PRO A 48 -20.48 -8.21 8.53
N ALA A 49 -20.23 -7.09 9.21
CA ALA A 49 -20.75 -5.78 8.83
C ALA A 49 -20.24 -5.33 7.45
N VAL A 50 -18.96 -5.62 7.11
CA VAL A 50 -18.39 -5.31 5.79
C VAL A 50 -19.08 -6.16 4.72
N THR A 51 -19.22 -7.47 4.96
CA THR A 51 -19.89 -8.37 4.04
C THR A 51 -21.36 -7.96 3.82
N ALA A 52 -22.08 -7.61 4.89
CA ALA A 52 -23.46 -7.15 4.80
C ALA A 52 -23.60 -5.87 3.98
N ALA A 53 -22.72 -4.90 4.16
CA ALA A 53 -22.70 -3.66 3.38
C ALA A 53 -22.45 -3.91 1.89
N LEU A 54 -21.51 -4.81 1.55
CA LEU A 54 -21.23 -5.20 0.17
C LEU A 54 -22.45 -5.89 -0.48
N ILE A 55 -23.10 -6.81 0.23
CA ILE A 55 -24.32 -7.49 -0.25
C ILE A 55 -25.42 -6.48 -0.48
N ALA A 56 -25.68 -5.59 0.46
CA ALA A 56 -26.71 -4.56 0.35
C ALA A 56 -26.44 -3.65 -0.88
N ARG A 57 -25.20 -3.26 -1.11
CA ARG A 57 -24.83 -2.48 -2.31
C ARG A 57 -25.00 -3.28 -3.59
N ALA A 58 -24.63 -4.56 -3.59
CA ALA A 58 -24.75 -5.44 -4.77
C ALA A 58 -26.22 -5.74 -5.13
N GLN A 59 -27.12 -5.77 -4.16
CA GLN A 59 -28.56 -5.93 -4.38
C GLN A 59 -29.22 -4.76 -5.13
N HIS A 60 -28.62 -3.58 -5.12
CA HIS A 60 -29.06 -2.47 -5.93
C HIS A 60 -28.54 -2.66 -7.38
N PRO A 61 -29.39 -2.91 -8.38
CA PRO A 61 -28.96 -3.43 -9.68
C PRO A 61 -28.32 -2.38 -10.60
N ILE A 62 -28.33 -1.11 -10.22
CA ILE A 62 -27.74 -0.01 -11.00
C ILE A 62 -26.45 0.44 -10.32
N TYR A 63 -25.32 0.17 -10.95
CA TYR A 63 -24.00 0.44 -10.35
C TYR A 63 -23.48 1.83 -10.72
N GLY A 64 -23.66 2.29 -11.93
CA GLY A 64 -23.38 3.67 -12.37
C GLY A 64 -22.07 4.29 -11.87
N TYR A 65 -22.02 5.59 -11.94
CA TYR A 65 -20.94 6.37 -11.30
C TYR A 65 -21.29 6.62 -9.83
N THR A 66 -20.32 6.44 -8.95
CA THR A 66 -20.53 6.63 -7.50
C THR A 66 -19.74 7.85 -7.03
N ASP A 67 -20.41 8.74 -6.33
CA ASP A 67 -19.79 9.84 -5.62
C ASP A 67 -19.54 9.41 -4.16
N PRO A 68 -18.31 9.54 -3.64
CA PRO A 68 -18.01 9.19 -2.26
C PRO A 68 -18.83 10.03 -1.28
N PRO A 69 -19.54 9.39 -0.33
CA PRO A 69 -20.35 10.12 0.64
C PRO A 69 -19.47 10.89 1.63
N GLU A 70 -19.97 12.04 2.12
CA GLU A 70 -19.25 12.83 3.14
C GLU A 70 -18.96 12.04 4.43
N SER A 71 -19.78 11.04 4.76
CA SER A 71 -19.53 10.15 5.90
C SER A 71 -18.19 9.38 5.77
N LEU A 72 -17.78 9.02 4.55
CA LEU A 72 -16.48 8.36 4.33
C LEU A 72 -15.30 9.26 4.74
N TYR A 73 -15.38 10.53 4.38
CA TYR A 73 -14.34 11.50 4.76
C TYR A 73 -14.32 11.76 6.27
N ALA A 74 -15.50 11.88 6.87
CA ALA A 74 -15.63 12.00 8.33
C ALA A 74 -15.04 10.77 9.04
N ASP A 75 -15.30 9.57 8.56
CA ASP A 75 -14.75 8.32 9.12
C ASP A 75 -13.22 8.29 9.00
N ILE A 76 -12.66 8.72 7.87
CA ILE A 76 -11.20 8.82 7.68
C ILE A 76 -10.60 9.84 8.67
N GLN A 77 -11.19 11.02 8.79
CA GLN A 77 -10.74 12.06 9.71
C GLN A 77 -10.76 11.57 11.17
N ASN A 78 -11.87 10.94 11.58
CA ASN A 78 -12.00 10.36 12.91
C ASN A 78 -10.96 9.26 13.16
N TRP A 79 -10.77 8.36 12.19
CA TRP A 79 -9.74 7.31 12.31
C TRP A 79 -8.33 7.89 12.51
N LEU A 80 -7.94 8.89 11.70
CA LEU A 80 -6.64 9.54 11.80
C LEU A 80 -6.48 10.26 13.12
N GLN A 81 -7.52 10.95 13.59
CA GLN A 81 -7.50 11.64 14.87
C GLN A 81 -7.42 10.65 16.04
N ASP A 82 -8.24 9.60 16.06
CA ASP A 82 -8.35 8.68 17.19
C ASP A 82 -7.16 7.74 17.30
N ARG A 83 -6.54 7.37 16.17
CA ARG A 83 -5.46 6.38 16.13
C ARG A 83 -4.06 6.97 16.04
N HIS A 84 -3.97 8.19 15.52
CA HIS A 84 -2.68 8.80 15.20
C HIS A 84 -2.55 10.23 15.71
N GLU A 85 -3.57 10.75 16.40
CA GLU A 85 -3.63 12.15 16.88
C GLU A 85 -3.36 13.15 15.73
N TRP A 86 -3.77 12.77 14.51
CA TRP A 86 -3.52 13.52 13.29
C TRP A 86 -4.80 14.13 12.74
N THR A 87 -4.90 15.46 12.84
CA THR A 87 -6.00 16.23 12.27
C THR A 87 -5.71 16.56 10.81
N VAL A 88 -6.58 16.13 9.89
CA VAL A 88 -6.52 16.46 8.46
C VAL A 88 -7.77 17.18 8.02
N ALA A 89 -7.64 18.15 7.12
CA ALA A 89 -8.79 18.81 6.53
C ALA A 89 -9.45 17.91 5.46
N ARG A 90 -10.76 18.12 5.22
CA ARG A 90 -11.51 17.35 4.21
C ARG A 90 -10.88 17.45 2.81
N GLU A 91 -10.43 18.65 2.46
CA GLU A 91 -9.79 18.99 1.18
C GLU A 91 -8.43 18.33 0.96
N ASP A 92 -7.77 17.89 2.02
CA ASP A 92 -6.48 17.18 1.95
C ASP A 92 -6.65 15.68 1.68
N ILE A 93 -7.90 15.18 1.66
CA ILE A 93 -8.18 13.76 1.43
C ILE A 93 -8.55 13.55 -0.03
N LEU A 94 -7.65 12.89 -0.77
CA LEU A 94 -7.87 12.48 -2.16
C LEU A 94 -8.02 10.97 -2.25
N LEU A 95 -9.12 10.50 -2.83
CA LEU A 95 -9.38 9.09 -3.04
C LEU A 95 -8.77 8.64 -4.38
N THR A 96 -8.05 7.54 -4.36
CA THR A 96 -7.41 6.95 -5.54
C THR A 96 -7.71 5.46 -5.63
N ALA A 97 -7.42 4.83 -6.77
CA ALA A 97 -7.60 3.40 -6.96
C ALA A 97 -6.63 2.52 -6.15
N GLY A 98 -5.78 3.13 -5.35
CA GLY A 98 -4.83 2.47 -4.46
C GLY A 98 -3.49 3.20 -4.37
N VAL A 99 -2.73 2.92 -3.30
CA VAL A 99 -1.46 3.61 -2.99
C VAL A 99 -0.41 3.48 -4.10
N VAL A 100 -0.33 2.34 -4.79
CA VAL A 100 0.62 2.18 -5.91
C VAL A 100 0.32 3.19 -7.03
N GLY A 101 -0.96 3.41 -7.36
CA GLY A 101 -1.36 4.46 -8.30
C GLY A 101 -0.96 5.85 -7.81
N SER A 102 -1.08 6.10 -6.50
CA SER A 102 -0.66 7.37 -5.89
C SER A 102 0.86 7.59 -5.95
N LEU A 103 1.67 6.53 -5.83
CA LEU A 103 3.13 6.63 -6.01
C LEU A 103 3.49 7.10 -7.42
N HIS A 104 2.82 6.56 -8.45
CA HIS A 104 3.01 7.02 -9.83
C HIS A 104 2.57 8.47 -10.02
N ALA A 105 1.40 8.83 -9.47
CA ALA A 105 0.90 10.21 -9.53
C ALA A 105 1.86 11.19 -8.84
N ALA A 106 2.40 10.81 -7.67
CA ALA A 106 3.38 11.63 -6.96
C ALA A 106 4.67 11.82 -7.77
N ALA A 107 5.21 10.74 -8.36
CA ALA A 107 6.39 10.85 -9.22
C ALA A 107 6.16 11.80 -10.41
N LEU A 108 4.94 11.75 -11.00
CA LEU A 108 4.56 12.65 -12.10
C LEU A 108 4.36 14.10 -11.65
N ALA A 109 3.79 14.31 -10.46
CA ALA A 109 3.45 15.64 -9.95
C ALA A 109 4.68 16.43 -9.47
N PHE A 110 5.64 15.75 -8.85
CA PHE A 110 6.76 16.41 -8.16
C PHE A 110 8.08 16.37 -8.92
N ALA A 111 8.17 15.62 -10.03
CA ALA A 111 9.36 15.59 -10.86
C ALA A 111 8.99 15.66 -12.36
N GLY A 112 9.75 16.41 -13.14
CA GLY A 112 9.65 16.44 -14.60
C GLY A 112 10.34 15.22 -15.26
N PRO A 113 10.15 15.01 -16.57
CA PRO A 113 10.84 13.96 -17.32
C PRO A 113 12.37 14.05 -17.15
N GLY A 114 13.01 12.93 -16.81
CA GLY A 114 14.45 12.85 -16.56
C GLY A 114 14.92 13.43 -15.23
N GLU A 115 14.07 14.11 -14.46
CA GLU A 115 14.42 14.59 -13.12
C GLU A 115 14.46 13.43 -12.11
N GLY A 116 15.25 13.59 -11.03
CA GLY A 116 15.54 12.55 -10.07
C GLY A 116 14.42 12.34 -9.05
N VAL A 117 14.09 11.07 -8.78
CA VAL A 117 13.25 10.68 -7.64
C VAL A 117 14.00 9.62 -6.84
N ILE A 118 14.13 9.84 -5.54
CA ILE A 118 14.89 8.97 -4.63
C ILE A 118 14.00 7.83 -4.15
N VAL A 119 14.57 6.63 -4.14
CA VAL A 119 13.98 5.40 -3.57
C VAL A 119 15.00 4.73 -2.69
N GLN A 120 14.60 4.14 -1.56
CA GLN A 120 15.46 3.60 -0.51
C GLN A 120 15.39 2.06 -0.43
N PRO A 121 16.16 1.32 -1.28
CA PRO A 121 16.19 -0.15 -1.18
C PRO A 121 16.90 -0.65 0.10
N PRO A 122 16.54 -1.90 0.59
CA PRO A 122 15.49 -2.75 0.04
C PRO A 122 14.11 -2.20 0.34
N VAL A 123 13.24 -2.10 -0.66
CA VAL A 123 11.89 -1.55 -0.53
C VAL A 123 10.91 -2.27 -1.45
N TYR A 124 9.64 -2.18 -1.13
CA TYR A 124 8.54 -2.72 -1.93
C TYR A 124 8.68 -2.34 -3.40
N PHE A 125 8.70 -3.34 -4.27
CA PHE A 125 9.10 -3.18 -5.68
C PHE A 125 8.31 -2.13 -6.48
N PRO A 126 7.02 -1.81 -6.20
CA PRO A 126 6.30 -0.76 -6.92
C PRO A 126 6.91 0.63 -6.79
N PHE A 127 7.72 0.89 -5.76
CA PHE A 127 8.46 2.15 -5.65
C PHE A 127 9.40 2.37 -6.83
N PHE A 128 10.10 1.32 -7.27
CA PHE A 128 10.96 1.40 -8.45
C PHE A 128 10.15 1.66 -9.72
N SER A 129 9.06 0.90 -9.92
CA SER A 129 8.24 1.03 -11.10
C SER A 129 7.51 2.37 -11.17
N ALA A 130 7.15 2.96 -10.03
CA ALA A 130 6.54 4.29 -9.97
C ALA A 130 7.46 5.36 -10.57
N VAL A 131 8.77 5.25 -10.35
CA VAL A 131 9.75 6.17 -10.90
C VAL A 131 10.07 5.84 -12.37
N THR A 132 10.43 4.59 -12.65
CA THR A 132 10.95 4.22 -13.99
C THR A 132 9.88 4.25 -15.08
N ARG A 133 8.64 3.81 -14.77
CA ARG A 133 7.52 3.85 -15.73
C ARG A 133 6.96 5.26 -15.94
N SER A 134 7.31 6.19 -15.06
CA SER A 134 6.97 7.61 -15.18
C SER A 134 8.05 8.41 -15.92
N GLU A 135 9.07 7.76 -16.50
CA GLU A 135 10.21 8.38 -17.20
C GLU A 135 11.00 9.37 -16.32
N ARG A 136 10.99 9.12 -15.00
CA ARG A 136 11.82 9.86 -14.04
C ARG A 136 13.12 9.10 -13.81
N ARG A 137 14.17 9.84 -13.48
CA ARG A 137 15.47 9.24 -13.16
C ARG A 137 15.43 8.65 -11.76
N LEU A 138 15.62 7.33 -11.66
CA LEU A 138 15.69 6.64 -10.39
C LEU A 138 17.03 6.93 -9.70
N LEU A 139 16.97 7.51 -8.52
CA LEU A 139 18.11 7.69 -7.63
C LEU A 139 17.96 6.75 -6.45
N LEU A 140 18.95 5.91 -6.24
CA LEU A 140 18.92 4.93 -5.16
C LEU A 140 19.68 5.49 -3.95
N ASN A 141 19.02 5.50 -2.80
CA ASN A 141 19.63 5.72 -1.50
C ASN A 141 19.46 4.43 -0.68
N PRO A 142 20.32 3.41 -0.84
CA PRO A 142 20.20 2.17 -0.10
C PRO A 142 20.21 2.41 1.40
N LEU A 143 19.33 1.70 2.11
CA LEU A 143 19.42 1.62 3.57
C LEU A 143 20.70 0.89 3.96
N ILE A 144 21.26 1.24 5.11
CA ILE A 144 22.37 0.52 5.73
C ILE A 144 21.85 -0.35 6.86
N GLU A 145 22.42 -1.54 6.98
CA GLU A 145 22.10 -2.46 8.07
C GLU A 145 23.30 -2.50 9.03
N THR A 146 23.01 -2.27 10.30
CA THR A 146 24.01 -2.33 11.37
C THR A 146 23.40 -3.11 12.53
N ASP A 147 24.02 -4.22 12.89
CA ASP A 147 23.58 -5.09 14.01
C ASP A 147 22.09 -5.50 13.93
N GLY A 148 21.61 -5.83 12.73
CA GLY A 148 20.21 -6.20 12.51
C GLY A 148 19.24 -5.03 12.43
N HIS A 149 19.73 -3.79 12.48
CA HIS A 149 18.92 -2.58 12.41
C HIS A 149 19.12 -1.83 11.10
N TRP A 150 18.04 -1.61 10.39
CA TRP A 150 18.03 -0.84 9.15
C TRP A 150 17.92 0.66 9.42
N GLN A 151 18.73 1.46 8.73
CA GLN A 151 18.80 2.90 8.90
C GLN A 151 18.97 3.60 7.56
N ILE A 152 18.55 4.87 7.50
CA ILE A 152 18.80 5.72 6.34
C ILE A 152 20.26 6.18 6.36
N ASP A 153 20.95 6.01 5.23
CA ASP A 153 22.25 6.67 4.99
C ASP A 153 22.00 8.12 4.60
N PHE A 154 22.02 9.00 5.59
CA PHE A 154 21.77 10.42 5.41
C PHE A 154 22.84 11.11 4.57
N GLU A 155 24.11 10.71 4.70
CA GLU A 155 25.16 11.28 3.87
C GLU A 155 24.97 10.94 2.38
N HIS A 156 24.59 9.69 2.11
CA HIS A 156 24.25 9.29 0.74
C HIS A 156 22.96 9.94 0.25
N LEU A 157 21.97 10.15 1.13
CA LEU A 157 20.74 10.85 0.80
C LEU A 157 21.02 12.29 0.37
N GLU A 158 21.89 13.01 1.08
CA GLU A 158 22.34 14.35 0.70
C GLU A 158 23.04 14.36 -0.67
N ARG A 159 23.86 13.35 -0.96
CA ARG A 159 24.47 13.21 -2.30
C ARG A 159 23.41 13.00 -3.37
N CYS A 160 22.40 12.17 -3.12
CA CYS A 160 21.27 11.99 -4.05
C CYS A 160 20.49 13.30 -4.27
N ALA A 161 20.26 14.07 -3.21
CA ALA A 161 19.63 15.39 -3.32
C ALA A 161 20.47 16.35 -4.16
N ALA A 162 21.79 16.40 -3.94
CA ALA A 162 22.72 17.21 -4.70
C ALA A 162 22.80 16.82 -6.19
N MET A 163 22.47 15.58 -6.55
CA MET A 163 22.34 15.12 -7.94
C MET A 163 21.05 15.63 -8.63
N GLY A 164 20.29 16.50 -8.00
CA GLY A 164 19.10 17.13 -8.56
C GLY A 164 17.83 16.30 -8.37
N ALA A 165 17.72 15.56 -7.26
CA ALA A 165 16.46 14.93 -6.88
C ALA A 165 15.39 15.99 -6.62
N LYS A 166 14.16 15.69 -7.06
CA LYS A 166 12.98 16.55 -6.86
C LYS A 166 12.02 15.97 -5.80
N ALA A 167 12.08 14.66 -5.59
CA ALA A 167 11.23 13.98 -4.62
C ALA A 167 11.96 12.79 -3.98
N LEU A 168 11.53 12.43 -2.78
CA LEU A 168 11.83 11.19 -2.09
C LEU A 168 10.53 10.42 -1.90
N LEU A 169 10.48 9.18 -2.33
CA LEU A 169 9.41 8.25 -1.98
C LEU A 169 9.81 7.50 -0.71
N LEU A 170 9.32 7.98 0.43
CA LEU A 170 9.58 7.38 1.73
C LEU A 170 8.59 6.24 2.00
N CYS A 171 9.08 5.09 2.44
CA CYS A 171 8.28 3.98 2.89
C CYS A 171 8.32 3.90 4.43
N SER A 172 7.17 4.09 5.10
CA SER A 172 7.06 3.98 6.56
C SER A 172 5.66 3.48 6.95
N PRO A 173 5.53 2.37 7.72
CA PRO A 173 6.57 1.39 8.04
C PRO A 173 7.28 0.84 6.80
N HIS A 174 8.60 0.68 6.84
CA HIS A 174 9.42 0.37 5.68
C HIS A 174 9.31 -1.12 5.29
N ASN A 175 8.64 -1.42 4.20
CA ASN A 175 8.49 -2.77 3.67
C ASN A 175 9.68 -3.11 2.74
N PRO A 176 10.46 -4.18 2.99
CA PRO A 176 10.16 -5.31 3.90
C PRO A 176 10.85 -5.25 5.27
N VAL A 177 11.65 -4.24 5.57
CA VAL A 177 12.55 -4.25 6.74
C VAL A 177 11.87 -3.91 8.06
N GLY A 178 10.63 -3.42 8.04
CA GLY A 178 9.82 -3.14 9.22
C GLY A 178 10.22 -1.90 10.02
N ARG A 179 11.13 -1.07 9.50
CA ARG A 179 11.58 0.16 10.19
C ARG A 179 10.51 1.26 10.14
N VAL A 180 10.32 1.95 11.26
CA VAL A 180 9.49 3.14 11.42
C VAL A 180 10.39 4.32 11.77
#